data_470831cf2da3c919a5f594dc1bf576fc
#
_entry.id   470831cf2da3c919a5f594dc1bf576fc
#
_cell.length_a   1.000
_cell.length_b   1.000
_cell.length_c   1.000
_cell.angle_alpha   90.00
_cell.angle_beta   90.00
_cell.angle_gamma   90.00
#
_symmetry.space_group_name_H-M   'P 1'
#
loop_
_entity.id
_entity.type
_entity.pdbx_description
1 polymer ?
#
loop_
_entity_poly.entity_id
_entity_poly.type
_entity_poly.pdbx_seq_one_letter_code
_entity_poly.pdbx_strand_id
1 'polypeptide(L)'
;YVAVIAVAKGKYASSKTNDYGLKDGIYTDAEGNKITNVMAVTYIKLNQLSVVKSNVSVSNGVYAGGLPVKPVVNVVVNGVTLKEGQDYDLDVSSNTDVANATISNSLDVTVKPKNGYTTSAPDDLKFKWGIDKFNLANANVTVDGDKVTVKCGRVDVETSEYTVEQKDGKVTVTAKKDRKNYTGSKTVDAETQDQKPAAPMISSVKVVGNKATAILSGDSEGAAGYDYVISTDR
;
A
#
# COMPACT_ATOMS: atom_id res chain seq x y z
N TYR A 1 15.42 -16.81 -26.02
CA TYR A 1 14.69 -16.94 -27.29
C TYR A 1 13.21 -17.14 -27.02
N VAL A 2 12.36 -16.57 -27.88
CA VAL A 2 10.91 -16.82 -27.90
C VAL A 2 10.61 -17.60 -29.19
N ALA A 3 9.90 -18.73 -29.09
CA ALA A 3 9.36 -19.41 -30.23
C ALA A 3 8.09 -18.72 -30.73
N VAL A 4 8.06 -18.34 -31.99
CA VAL A 4 6.85 -17.89 -32.67
C VAL A 4 6.34 -19.04 -33.51
N ILE A 5 5.10 -19.50 -33.24
CA ILE A 5 4.55 -20.72 -33.79
C ILE A 5 3.32 -20.36 -34.63
N ALA A 6 3.35 -20.72 -35.91
CA ALA A 6 2.19 -20.65 -36.78
C ALA A 6 1.39 -21.97 -36.71
N VAL A 7 0.12 -21.87 -36.32
CA VAL A 7 -0.77 -23.04 -36.18
C VAL A 7 -1.87 -22.97 -37.23
N ALA A 8 -2.05 -24.06 -38.00
CA ALA A 8 -3.09 -24.17 -38.99
C ALA A 8 -4.49 -24.30 -38.37
N LYS A 9 -5.48 -23.61 -38.94
CA LYS A 9 -6.88 -23.67 -38.51
C LYS A 9 -7.82 -23.98 -39.69
N GLY A 10 -8.99 -24.45 -39.36
CA GLY A 10 -10.04 -24.77 -40.34
C GLY A 10 -9.60 -25.85 -41.36
N LYS A 11 -9.84 -25.61 -42.64
CA LYS A 11 -9.50 -26.55 -43.71
C LYS A 11 -8.01 -26.85 -43.84
N TYR A 12 -7.14 -26.07 -43.22
CA TYR A 12 -5.68 -26.27 -43.23
C TYR A 12 -5.16 -27.00 -41.99
N ALA A 13 -6.00 -27.34 -41.04
CA ALA A 13 -5.61 -27.97 -39.78
C ALA A 13 -4.93 -29.35 -39.96
N SER A 14 -5.13 -30.00 -41.10
CA SER A 14 -4.50 -31.29 -41.45
C SER A 14 -3.27 -31.14 -42.34
N SER A 15 -2.84 -29.93 -42.68
CA SER A 15 -1.65 -29.69 -43.51
C SER A 15 -0.41 -30.13 -42.75
N LYS A 16 0.23 -31.17 -43.19
CA LYS A 16 1.52 -31.64 -42.67
C LYS A 16 2.63 -30.96 -43.46
N THR A 17 3.19 -29.89 -42.97
CA THR A 17 4.40 -29.28 -43.51
C THR A 17 5.58 -29.61 -42.62
N ASN A 18 6.56 -30.34 -43.16
CA ASN A 18 7.76 -30.79 -42.43
C ASN A 18 8.97 -29.91 -42.65
N ASP A 19 8.80 -28.69 -43.15
CA ASP A 19 9.92 -27.84 -43.59
C ASP A 19 10.84 -27.36 -42.46
N TYR A 20 10.49 -27.60 -41.19
CA TYR A 20 11.25 -27.13 -40.02
C TYR A 20 11.64 -28.24 -39.04
N GLY A 21 11.69 -29.50 -39.49
CA GLY A 21 12.10 -30.62 -38.64
C GLY A 21 11.08 -31.04 -37.57
N LEU A 22 9.82 -30.58 -37.69
CA LEU A 22 8.75 -30.96 -36.79
C LEU A 22 8.23 -32.36 -37.15
N LYS A 23 8.23 -33.28 -36.20
CA LYS A 23 7.64 -34.62 -36.40
C LYS A 23 6.10 -34.47 -36.29
N ASP A 24 5.42 -34.81 -37.37
CA ASP A 24 3.94 -34.86 -37.47
C ASP A 24 3.23 -33.51 -37.20
N GLY A 25 3.91 -32.38 -37.43
CA GLY A 25 3.34 -31.06 -37.17
C GLY A 25 3.11 -30.77 -35.67
N ILE A 26 3.92 -31.40 -34.82
CA ILE A 26 3.85 -31.19 -33.36
C ILE A 26 5.08 -30.41 -32.90
N TYR A 27 4.84 -29.32 -32.18
CA TYR A 27 5.87 -28.62 -31.44
C TYR A 27 5.74 -28.98 -29.94
N THR A 28 6.87 -29.23 -29.30
CA THR A 28 6.92 -29.46 -27.85
C THR A 28 7.76 -28.35 -27.24
N ASP A 29 7.18 -27.61 -26.27
CA ASP A 29 7.89 -26.54 -25.56
C ASP A 29 8.89 -27.09 -24.51
N ALA A 30 9.59 -26.20 -23.82
CA ALA A 30 10.58 -26.57 -22.81
C ALA A 30 9.95 -27.25 -21.58
N GLU A 31 8.69 -26.99 -21.30
CA GLU A 31 7.89 -27.58 -20.21
C GLU A 31 7.26 -28.92 -20.60
N GLY A 32 7.41 -29.33 -21.86
CA GLY A 32 6.88 -30.60 -22.39
C GLY A 32 5.45 -30.53 -22.94
N ASN A 33 4.86 -29.32 -23.02
CA ASN A 33 3.55 -29.15 -23.61
C ASN A 33 3.59 -29.32 -25.13
N LYS A 34 2.57 -29.96 -25.68
CA LYS A 34 2.50 -30.26 -27.13
C LYS A 34 1.48 -29.35 -27.82
N ILE A 35 1.94 -28.64 -28.84
CA ILE A 35 1.10 -27.85 -29.74
C ILE A 35 1.01 -28.62 -31.08
N THR A 36 -0.20 -28.93 -31.51
CA THR A 36 -0.48 -29.68 -32.74
C THR A 36 -0.83 -28.75 -33.90
N ASN A 37 -0.82 -29.28 -35.12
CA ASN A 37 -1.10 -28.57 -36.39
C ASN A 37 -0.13 -27.39 -36.62
N VAL A 38 1.10 -27.53 -36.17
CA VAL A 38 2.12 -26.49 -36.36
C VAL A 38 2.63 -26.53 -37.81
N MET A 39 2.54 -25.37 -38.47
CA MET A 39 3.01 -25.18 -39.86
C MET A 39 4.43 -24.64 -39.91
N ALA A 40 4.78 -23.78 -38.96
CA ALA A 40 6.10 -23.15 -38.89
C ALA A 40 6.47 -22.82 -37.46
N VAL A 41 7.77 -22.88 -37.15
CA VAL A 41 8.36 -22.37 -35.90
C VAL A 41 9.55 -21.51 -36.27
N THR A 42 9.60 -20.32 -35.68
CA THR A 42 10.81 -19.48 -35.72
C THR A 42 11.19 -19.04 -34.31
N TYR A 43 12.47 -18.79 -34.10
CA TYR A 43 12.98 -18.35 -32.80
C TYR A 43 13.49 -16.94 -32.90
N ILE A 44 12.96 -16.10 -32.05
CA ILE A 44 13.40 -14.69 -31.89
C ILE A 44 14.31 -14.63 -30.67
N LYS A 45 15.54 -14.17 -30.85
CA LYS A 45 16.44 -13.87 -29.74
C LYS A 45 15.96 -12.56 -29.05
N LEU A 46 15.58 -12.67 -27.81
CA LEU A 46 15.32 -11.50 -26.99
C LEU A 46 16.65 -11.04 -26.37
N ASN A 47 16.98 -9.79 -26.59
CA ASN A 47 18.09 -9.15 -25.90
C ASN A 47 17.57 -8.54 -24.60
N GLN A 48 18.40 -8.59 -23.56
CA GLN A 48 18.09 -7.86 -22.33
C GLN A 48 18.12 -6.36 -22.59
N LEU A 49 17.19 -5.63 -21.97
CA LEU A 49 17.18 -4.18 -22.02
C LEU A 49 18.13 -3.61 -20.95
N SER A 50 18.94 -2.63 -21.35
CA SER A 50 19.88 -2.01 -20.44
C SER A 50 19.18 -0.97 -19.57
N VAL A 51 19.38 -1.05 -18.27
CA VAL A 51 19.04 -0.03 -17.28
C VAL A 51 20.28 0.82 -17.05
N VAL A 52 20.14 2.12 -17.26
CA VAL A 52 21.21 3.11 -17.03
C VAL A 52 20.74 4.14 -16.00
N LYS A 53 21.65 4.93 -15.46
CA LYS A 53 21.39 5.91 -14.40
C LYS A 53 20.21 6.83 -14.69
N SER A 54 20.07 7.30 -15.93
CA SER A 54 18.97 8.18 -16.34
C SER A 54 17.59 7.52 -16.36
N ASN A 55 17.53 6.19 -16.29
CA ASN A 55 16.27 5.46 -16.16
C ASN A 55 15.71 5.45 -14.73
N VAL A 56 16.51 5.84 -13.74
CA VAL A 56 16.20 5.69 -12.32
C VAL A 56 16.02 7.05 -11.67
N SER A 57 14.91 7.21 -10.96
CA SER A 57 14.70 8.32 -10.04
C SER A 57 14.54 7.79 -8.61
N VAL A 58 15.18 8.45 -7.67
CA VAL A 58 15.16 8.10 -6.26
C VAL A 58 14.72 9.31 -5.46
N SER A 59 13.73 9.11 -4.57
CA SER A 59 13.27 10.11 -3.62
C SER A 59 13.43 9.59 -2.19
N ASN A 60 13.49 10.52 -1.23
CA ASN A 60 13.53 10.17 0.17
C ASN A 60 12.34 9.33 0.59
N GLY A 61 12.54 8.45 1.56
CA GLY A 61 11.44 7.88 2.34
C GLY A 61 10.91 8.90 3.34
N VAL A 62 9.79 8.58 3.99
CA VAL A 62 9.20 9.41 5.04
C VAL A 62 9.23 8.63 6.36
N TYR A 63 9.59 9.28 7.44
CA TYR A 63 9.60 8.67 8.77
C TYR A 63 8.25 8.02 9.09
N ALA A 64 8.29 6.80 9.59
CA ALA A 64 7.13 5.92 9.78
C ALA A 64 6.95 5.48 11.26
N GLY A 65 7.18 6.41 12.21
CA GLY A 65 7.00 6.12 13.63
C GLY A 65 8.07 5.17 14.22
N GLY A 66 9.27 5.14 13.66
CA GLY A 66 10.36 4.25 14.09
C GLY A 66 10.37 2.89 13.36
N LEU A 67 9.45 2.64 12.46
CA LEU A 67 9.47 1.45 11.60
C LEU A 67 10.51 1.63 10.48
N PRO A 68 11.03 0.51 9.90
CA PRO A 68 11.93 0.56 8.75
C PRO A 68 11.31 1.35 7.58
N VAL A 69 12.13 2.18 6.95
CA VAL A 69 11.74 3.03 5.81
C VAL A 69 12.60 2.68 4.61
N LYS A 70 12.00 2.67 3.43
CA LYS A 70 12.68 2.52 2.15
C LYS A 70 12.60 3.81 1.33
N PRO A 71 13.56 4.07 0.43
CA PRO A 71 13.43 5.14 -0.56
C PRO A 71 12.28 4.83 -1.53
N VAL A 72 11.75 5.87 -2.15
CA VAL A 72 10.85 5.69 -3.30
C VAL A 72 11.71 5.65 -4.56
N VAL A 73 11.72 4.51 -5.23
CA VAL A 73 12.50 4.29 -6.46
C VAL A 73 11.55 4.04 -7.61
N ASN A 74 11.75 4.78 -8.70
CA ASN A 74 11.01 4.56 -9.95
C ASN A 74 12.01 4.32 -11.08
N VAL A 75 11.86 3.21 -11.80
CA VAL A 75 12.70 2.80 -12.91
C VAL A 75 11.88 2.76 -14.18
N VAL A 76 12.26 3.53 -15.20
CA VAL A 76 11.55 3.60 -16.47
C VAL A 76 12.51 3.32 -17.62
N VAL A 77 12.24 2.26 -18.39
CA VAL A 77 13.03 1.89 -19.57
C VAL A 77 12.14 1.90 -20.80
N ASN A 78 12.51 2.69 -21.81
CA ASN A 78 11.73 2.83 -23.04
C ASN A 78 10.24 3.15 -22.82
N GLY A 79 9.92 3.99 -21.81
CA GLY A 79 8.57 4.37 -21.46
C GLY A 79 7.81 3.33 -20.62
N VAL A 80 8.42 2.21 -20.28
CA VAL A 80 7.83 1.17 -19.43
C VAL A 80 8.34 1.33 -18.00
N THR A 81 7.41 1.47 -17.04
CA THR A 81 7.74 1.47 -15.61
C THR A 81 7.97 0.04 -15.14
N LEU A 82 9.16 -0.22 -14.60
CA LEU A 82 9.57 -1.52 -14.10
C LEU A 82 9.02 -1.75 -12.68
N LYS A 83 8.88 -3.03 -12.29
CA LYS A 83 8.35 -3.44 -10.99
C LYS A 83 9.44 -4.00 -10.10
N GLU A 84 9.55 -3.46 -8.87
CA GLU A 84 10.40 -4.05 -7.83
C GLU A 84 9.97 -5.48 -7.52
N GLY A 85 10.96 -6.35 -7.31
CA GLY A 85 10.75 -7.77 -7.05
C GLY A 85 10.56 -8.61 -8.32
N GLN A 86 10.13 -8.02 -9.44
CA GLN A 86 9.94 -8.68 -10.73
C GLN A 86 11.06 -8.32 -11.71
N ASP A 87 11.27 -7.06 -11.99
CA ASP A 87 12.16 -6.57 -13.04
C ASP A 87 13.51 -6.07 -12.49
N TYR A 88 13.52 -5.69 -11.21
CA TYR A 88 14.69 -5.32 -10.44
C TYR A 88 14.50 -5.59 -8.96
N ASP A 89 15.59 -5.64 -8.21
CA ASP A 89 15.61 -5.64 -6.76
C ASP A 89 16.30 -4.37 -6.25
N LEU A 90 15.93 -3.95 -5.02
CA LEU A 90 16.60 -2.89 -4.30
C LEU A 90 17.48 -3.46 -3.19
N ASP A 91 18.72 -2.98 -3.14
CA ASP A 91 19.60 -3.20 -2.01
C ASP A 91 19.65 -1.92 -1.18
N VAL A 92 19.03 -1.96 0.00
CA VAL A 92 18.88 -0.83 0.94
C VAL A 92 19.63 -1.16 2.24
N SER A 93 20.87 -1.60 2.14
CA SER A 93 21.67 -2.16 3.23
C SER A 93 21.96 -1.20 4.38
N SER A 94 21.80 0.11 4.16
CA SER A 94 22.09 1.14 5.17
C SER A 94 20.90 1.48 6.09
N ASN A 95 19.74 0.83 5.93
CA ASN A 95 18.55 1.08 6.75
C ASN A 95 17.91 -0.25 7.13
N THR A 96 18.35 -0.84 8.25
CA THR A 96 18.00 -2.22 8.59
C THR A 96 16.80 -2.35 9.52
N ASP A 97 16.70 -1.63 10.63
CA ASP A 97 15.70 -1.98 11.65
C ASP A 97 14.85 -0.80 12.14
N VAL A 98 15.44 0.31 12.53
CA VAL A 98 14.72 1.49 13.03
C VAL A 98 15.25 2.73 12.33
N ALA A 99 14.35 3.42 11.63
CA ALA A 99 14.72 4.59 10.86
C ALA A 99 14.23 5.86 11.56
N ASN A 100 15.16 6.71 11.94
CA ASN A 100 14.87 8.10 12.28
C ASN A 100 14.97 8.97 11.02
N ALA A 101 14.31 10.13 11.00
CA ALA A 101 14.52 11.10 9.95
C ALA A 101 16.00 11.47 9.85
N THR A 102 16.52 11.45 8.63
CA THR A 102 17.92 11.74 8.30
C THR A 102 17.97 12.75 7.18
N ILE A 103 19.09 13.46 7.07
CA ILE A 103 19.30 14.37 5.95
C ILE A 103 19.37 13.60 4.62
N SER A 104 18.94 14.24 3.55
CA SER A 104 19.09 13.71 2.19
C SER A 104 20.56 13.36 1.91
N ASN A 105 20.76 12.36 1.04
CA ASN A 105 22.06 11.84 0.64
C ASN A 105 22.91 11.19 1.73
N SER A 106 22.31 10.79 2.86
CA SER A 106 23.03 10.10 3.95
C SER A 106 22.97 8.58 3.89
N LEU A 107 22.01 8.04 3.14
CA LEU A 107 21.79 6.61 2.98
C LEU A 107 22.03 6.16 1.53
N ASP A 108 22.30 4.88 1.34
CA ASP A 108 22.56 4.30 0.02
C ASP A 108 21.43 3.34 -0.39
N VAL A 109 21.13 3.33 -1.70
CA VAL A 109 20.31 2.34 -2.35
C VAL A 109 20.94 1.94 -3.68
N THR A 110 20.93 0.65 -4.00
CA THR A 110 21.40 0.12 -5.27
C THR A 110 20.26 -0.57 -5.99
N VAL A 111 20.07 -0.23 -7.27
CA VAL A 111 19.11 -0.91 -8.15
C VAL A 111 19.81 -2.07 -8.84
N LYS A 112 19.27 -3.29 -8.73
CA LYS A 112 19.81 -4.51 -9.33
C LYS A 112 18.82 -5.05 -10.36
N PRO A 113 19.01 -4.75 -11.67
CA PRO A 113 18.14 -5.24 -12.74
C PRO A 113 18.17 -6.77 -12.84
N LYS A 114 17.02 -7.38 -13.22
CA LYS A 114 16.86 -8.82 -13.44
C LYS A 114 15.77 -9.12 -14.47
N ASN A 115 15.57 -10.40 -14.81
CA ASN A 115 14.45 -10.92 -15.63
C ASN A 115 14.22 -10.17 -16.95
N GLY A 116 15.26 -10.09 -17.79
CA GLY A 116 15.17 -9.42 -19.10
C GLY A 116 15.75 -8.00 -19.08
N TYR A 117 16.15 -7.52 -17.92
CA TYR A 117 16.87 -6.26 -17.74
C TYR A 117 18.28 -6.51 -17.22
N THR A 118 19.23 -5.67 -17.61
CA THR A 118 20.63 -5.76 -17.24
C THR A 118 21.24 -4.37 -17.10
N THR A 119 22.47 -4.30 -16.64
CA THR A 119 23.28 -3.08 -16.67
C THR A 119 24.73 -3.45 -16.97
N SER A 120 25.42 -2.61 -17.73
CA SER A 120 26.87 -2.72 -17.95
C SER A 120 27.68 -1.91 -16.93
N ALA A 121 27.01 -1.05 -16.15
CA ALA A 121 27.62 -0.17 -15.16
C ALA A 121 26.87 -0.26 -13.83
N PRO A 122 27.04 -1.33 -13.05
CA PRO A 122 26.29 -1.53 -11.80
C PRO A 122 26.58 -0.45 -10.75
N ASP A 123 27.77 0.16 -10.76
CA ASP A 123 28.12 1.24 -9.83
C ASP A 123 27.35 2.53 -10.14
N ASP A 124 26.94 2.76 -11.38
CA ASP A 124 26.12 3.91 -11.76
C ASP A 124 24.67 3.80 -11.25
N LEU A 125 24.25 2.62 -10.83
CA LEU A 125 22.92 2.35 -10.24
C LEU A 125 22.91 2.42 -8.73
N LYS A 126 23.94 3.03 -8.12
CA LYS A 126 23.98 3.41 -6.70
C LYS A 126 23.53 4.85 -6.54
N PHE A 127 22.58 5.07 -5.64
CA PHE A 127 21.98 6.38 -5.40
C PHE A 127 22.01 6.70 -3.92
N LYS A 128 22.04 7.99 -3.61
CA LYS A 128 21.87 8.51 -2.26
C LYS A 128 20.43 8.90 -2.00
N TRP A 129 19.98 8.70 -0.76
CA TRP A 129 18.65 9.10 -0.31
C TRP A 129 18.67 9.50 1.17
N GLY A 130 17.55 9.89 1.71
CA GLY A 130 17.35 10.23 3.12
C GLY A 130 15.96 9.83 3.61
N ILE A 131 15.64 10.21 4.84
CA ILE A 131 14.33 9.99 5.44
C ILE A 131 13.78 11.33 5.88
N ASP A 132 12.77 11.81 5.20
CA ASP A 132 12.10 13.06 5.52
C ASP A 132 11.31 12.93 6.84
N LYS A 133 11.16 14.04 7.55
CA LYS A 133 10.29 14.12 8.72
C LYS A 133 8.85 13.82 8.33
N PHE A 134 8.14 13.12 9.18
CA PHE A 134 6.71 12.92 9.00
C PHE A 134 5.98 14.24 9.27
N ASN A 135 5.17 14.68 8.31
CA ASN A 135 4.35 15.87 8.48
C ASN A 135 3.05 15.51 9.20
N LEU A 136 2.80 16.14 10.34
CA LEU A 136 1.59 15.93 11.14
C LEU A 136 0.29 16.25 10.39
N ALA A 137 0.34 17.00 9.28
CA ALA A 137 -0.81 17.16 8.38
C ALA A 137 -1.36 15.81 7.89
N ASN A 138 -0.50 14.78 7.79
CA ASN A 138 -0.84 13.43 7.38
C ASN A 138 -1.11 12.48 8.57
N ALA A 139 -1.02 12.98 9.81
CA ALA A 139 -1.26 12.17 10.99
C ALA A 139 -2.75 11.79 11.13
N ASN A 140 -3.00 10.67 11.78
CA ASN A 140 -4.34 10.34 12.25
C ASN A 140 -4.50 10.98 13.64
N VAL A 141 -5.40 11.93 13.77
CA VAL A 141 -5.67 12.64 15.02
C VAL A 141 -7.08 12.28 15.47
N THR A 142 -7.21 11.78 16.69
CA THR A 142 -8.52 11.51 17.33
C THR A 142 -8.60 12.31 18.61
N VAL A 143 -9.79 12.85 18.87
CA VAL A 143 -10.11 13.62 20.06
C VAL A 143 -11.24 12.90 20.80
N ASP A 144 -11.03 12.59 22.07
CA ASP A 144 -12.03 11.95 22.95
C ASP A 144 -12.05 12.72 24.26
N GLY A 145 -12.97 13.66 24.37
CA GLY A 145 -12.98 14.65 25.44
C GLY A 145 -11.67 15.48 25.44
N ASP A 146 -10.98 15.46 26.58
CA ASP A 146 -9.69 16.16 26.73
C ASP A 146 -8.50 15.34 26.19
N LYS A 147 -8.73 14.08 25.77
CA LYS A 147 -7.68 13.21 25.30
C LYS A 147 -7.48 13.33 23.81
N VAL A 148 -6.30 13.80 23.41
CA VAL A 148 -5.88 13.88 22.01
C VAL A 148 -4.86 12.76 21.73
N THR A 149 -5.16 11.91 20.75
CA THR A 149 -4.24 10.87 20.29
C THR A 149 -3.80 11.18 18.86
N VAL A 150 -2.49 11.11 18.62
CA VAL A 150 -1.88 11.40 17.31
C VAL A 150 -1.14 10.15 16.85
N LYS A 151 -1.38 9.71 15.62
CA LYS A 151 -0.70 8.53 15.05
C LYS A 151 0.01 8.86 13.75
N CYS A 152 1.24 8.33 13.62
CA CYS A 152 1.98 8.21 12.38
C CYS A 152 1.71 6.82 11.79
N GLY A 153 0.79 6.71 10.83
CA GLY A 153 0.28 5.42 10.40
C GLY A 153 -0.39 4.66 11.55
N ARG A 154 0.21 3.56 11.98
CA ARG A 154 -0.29 2.74 13.09
C ARG A 154 0.40 3.02 14.44
N VAL A 155 1.44 3.82 14.43
CA VAL A 155 2.29 4.08 15.61
C VAL A 155 1.83 5.36 16.30
N ASP A 156 1.66 5.31 17.61
CA ASP A 156 1.36 6.48 18.41
C ASP A 156 2.55 7.45 18.43
N VAL A 157 2.26 8.73 18.26
CA VAL A 157 3.25 9.79 18.39
C VAL A 157 3.30 10.22 19.86
N GLU A 158 4.49 10.16 20.45
CA GLU A 158 4.70 10.56 21.83
C GLU A 158 4.28 12.01 22.06
N THR A 159 3.60 12.28 23.17
CA THR A 159 3.14 13.64 23.52
C THR A 159 4.29 14.64 23.72
N SER A 160 5.50 14.13 23.93
CA SER A 160 6.73 14.92 23.95
C SER A 160 7.06 15.54 22.60
N GLU A 161 6.54 15.01 21.47
CA GLU A 161 6.89 15.40 20.12
C GLU A 161 6.02 16.55 19.57
N TYR A 162 4.86 16.80 20.15
CA TYR A 162 3.91 17.81 19.65
C TYR A 162 3.31 18.66 20.79
N THR A 163 2.68 19.76 20.41
CA THR A 163 1.82 20.56 21.26
C THR A 163 0.39 20.44 20.79
N VAL A 164 -0.56 20.60 21.71
CA VAL A 164 -2.00 20.65 21.44
C VAL A 164 -2.51 22.03 21.83
N GLU A 165 -3.25 22.65 20.92
CA GLU A 165 -4.02 23.88 21.19
C GLU A 165 -5.49 23.60 20.88
N GLN A 166 -6.37 23.96 21.80
CA GLN A 166 -7.81 23.83 21.62
C GLN A 166 -8.45 25.22 21.61
N LYS A 167 -9.11 25.54 20.51
CA LYS A 167 -9.73 26.86 20.33
C LYS A 167 -10.91 26.76 19.37
N ASP A 168 -11.99 27.45 19.70
CA ASP A 168 -13.20 27.62 18.85
C ASP A 168 -13.74 26.27 18.31
N GLY A 169 -13.81 25.24 19.17
CA GLY A 169 -14.30 23.91 18.80
C GLY A 169 -13.34 23.12 17.91
N LYS A 170 -12.09 23.55 17.79
CA LYS A 170 -11.04 22.87 17.01
C LYS A 170 -9.85 22.51 17.88
N VAL A 171 -9.24 21.38 17.55
CA VAL A 171 -7.97 20.93 18.14
C VAL A 171 -6.89 21.00 17.09
N THR A 172 -5.84 21.75 17.38
CA THR A 172 -4.65 21.84 16.53
C THR A 172 -3.48 21.15 17.22
N VAL A 173 -2.94 20.13 16.55
CA VAL A 173 -1.68 19.49 16.96
C VAL A 173 -0.55 20.04 16.10
N THR A 174 0.55 20.44 16.73
CA THR A 174 1.71 21.03 16.06
C THR A 174 2.99 20.35 16.52
N ALA A 175 3.80 19.87 15.60
CA ALA A 175 5.10 19.32 15.93
C ALA A 175 5.96 20.37 16.65
N LYS A 176 6.56 20.02 17.77
CA LYS A 176 7.46 20.93 18.49
C LYS A 176 8.68 21.25 17.63
N LYS A 177 9.18 22.46 17.73
CA LYS A 177 10.42 22.89 17.07
C LYS A 177 11.57 21.96 17.51
N ASP A 178 12.55 21.80 16.63
CA ASP A 178 13.78 21.02 16.86
C ASP A 178 13.58 19.52 17.07
N ARG A 179 12.37 18.99 16.83
CA ARG A 179 12.17 17.54 16.83
C ARG A 179 12.74 16.91 15.56
N LYS A 180 13.35 15.72 15.75
CA LYS A 180 14.08 15.03 14.70
C LYS A 180 13.15 14.46 13.64
N ASN A 181 12.02 13.91 14.06
CA ASN A 181 11.21 12.99 13.24
C ASN A 181 9.91 13.60 12.73
N TYR A 182 9.45 14.70 13.31
CA TYR A 182 8.13 15.28 13.01
C TYR A 182 8.22 16.75 12.59
N THR A 183 7.26 17.18 11.79
CA THR A 183 7.10 18.56 11.33
C THR A 183 5.63 18.88 11.05
N GLY A 184 5.31 20.15 10.84
CA GLY A 184 3.97 20.60 10.46
C GLY A 184 2.94 20.52 11.56
N SER A 185 1.69 20.70 11.18
CA SER A 185 0.53 20.70 12.07
C SER A 185 -0.70 20.14 11.39
N LYS A 186 -1.69 19.73 12.21
CA LYS A 186 -3.02 19.34 11.78
C LYS A 186 -4.07 19.89 12.70
N THR A 187 -5.13 20.43 12.13
CA THR A 187 -6.32 20.86 12.84
C THR A 187 -7.47 19.91 12.53
N VAL A 188 -8.17 19.46 13.54
CA VAL A 188 -9.39 18.65 13.47
C VAL A 188 -10.48 19.34 14.28
N ASP A 189 -11.73 19.03 14.01
CA ASP A 189 -12.81 19.45 14.89
C ASP A 189 -12.63 18.74 16.24
N ALA A 190 -12.79 19.49 17.35
CA ALA A 190 -12.99 18.86 18.63
C ALA A 190 -14.32 18.12 18.51
N GLU A 191 -14.31 16.79 18.71
CA GLU A 191 -15.59 16.13 18.87
C GLU A 191 -16.30 16.84 20.01
N THR A 192 -17.37 17.58 19.68
CA THR A 192 -18.38 17.85 20.69
C THR A 192 -18.77 16.45 21.14
N GLN A 193 -18.56 16.14 22.42
CA GLN A 193 -19.20 14.96 22.98
C GLN A 193 -20.69 15.13 22.64
N ASP A 194 -21.16 14.47 21.60
CA ASP A 194 -22.55 14.12 21.55
C ASP A 194 -22.78 13.40 22.87
N GLN A 195 -23.45 14.09 23.76
CA GLN A 195 -23.78 13.52 25.08
C GLN A 195 -24.40 12.19 24.76
N LYS A 196 -23.71 11.10 25.13
CA LYS A 196 -24.25 9.76 24.95
C LYS A 196 -25.70 9.83 25.39
N PRO A 197 -26.66 9.59 24.48
CA PRO A 197 -28.08 9.74 24.82
C PRO A 197 -28.36 9.00 26.11
N ALA A 198 -29.10 9.61 27.02
CA ALA A 198 -29.45 8.95 28.27
C ALA A 198 -30.08 7.62 27.94
N ALA A 199 -29.69 6.57 28.63
CA ALA A 199 -30.27 5.25 28.41
C ALA A 199 -31.80 5.34 28.63
N PRO A 200 -32.63 4.95 27.66
CA PRO A 200 -34.07 5.00 27.84
C PRO A 200 -34.49 4.05 28.97
N MET A 201 -35.45 4.47 29.77
CA MET A 201 -36.05 3.61 30.76
C MET A 201 -37.32 2.97 30.16
N ILE A 202 -37.57 1.70 30.44
CA ILE A 202 -38.87 1.08 30.13
C ILE A 202 -39.87 1.59 31.16
N SER A 203 -40.73 2.48 30.73
CA SER A 203 -41.77 3.06 31.63
C SER A 203 -42.97 2.12 31.83
N SER A 204 -43.29 1.35 30.83
CA SER A 204 -44.31 0.32 30.93
C SER A 204 -44.19 -0.77 29.85
N VAL A 205 -44.72 -1.92 30.10
CA VAL A 205 -44.86 -3.02 29.13
C VAL A 205 -46.33 -3.43 29.03
N LYS A 206 -46.89 -3.39 27.86
CA LYS A 206 -48.26 -3.84 27.58
C LYS A 206 -48.19 -5.14 26.78
N VAL A 207 -48.86 -6.18 27.25
CA VAL A 207 -48.95 -7.47 26.56
C VAL A 207 -50.40 -7.69 26.09
N VAL A 208 -50.59 -7.97 24.80
CA VAL A 208 -51.88 -8.31 24.22
C VAL A 208 -51.69 -9.55 23.34
N GLY A 209 -52.24 -10.67 23.76
CA GLY A 209 -52.00 -11.98 23.12
C GLY A 209 -50.50 -12.33 23.16
N ASN A 210 -49.92 -12.62 22.01
CA ASN A 210 -48.50 -12.97 21.86
C ASN A 210 -47.60 -11.74 21.56
N LYS A 211 -48.11 -10.51 21.65
CA LYS A 211 -47.38 -9.29 21.34
C LYS A 211 -47.12 -8.48 22.61
N ALA A 212 -45.88 -8.25 22.92
CA ALA A 212 -45.45 -7.31 23.96
C ALA A 212 -45.06 -5.97 23.32
N THR A 213 -45.47 -4.86 23.91
CA THR A 213 -45.10 -3.51 23.51
C THR A 213 -44.48 -2.82 24.72
N ALA A 214 -43.22 -2.45 24.62
CA ALA A 214 -42.53 -1.64 25.63
C ALA A 214 -42.69 -0.15 25.28
N ILE A 215 -43.03 0.65 26.28
CA ILE A 215 -43.03 2.11 26.16
C ILE A 215 -41.76 2.62 26.84
N LEU A 216 -40.95 3.29 26.06
CA LEU A 216 -39.72 3.90 26.56
C LEU A 216 -40.00 5.33 27.03
N SER A 217 -39.32 5.75 28.08
CA SER A 217 -39.30 7.12 28.56
C SER A 217 -37.85 7.54 28.77
N GLY A 218 -37.53 8.81 28.56
CA GLY A 218 -36.20 9.39 28.67
C GLY A 218 -35.91 10.30 27.49
N ASP A 219 -34.87 11.09 27.61
CA ASP A 219 -34.40 11.95 26.54
C ASP A 219 -33.60 11.08 25.55
N SER A 220 -34.12 11.01 24.32
CA SER A 220 -33.51 10.24 23.22
C SER A 220 -32.98 11.15 22.11
N GLU A 221 -32.85 12.46 22.39
CA GLU A 221 -32.29 13.41 21.42
C GLU A 221 -30.87 12.98 21.02
N GLY A 222 -30.60 12.88 19.72
CA GLY A 222 -29.32 12.40 19.17
C GLY A 222 -29.21 10.88 19.00
N ALA A 223 -30.14 10.06 19.45
CA ALA A 223 -30.12 8.62 19.21
C ALA A 223 -30.69 8.27 17.82
N ALA A 224 -29.90 7.55 17.01
CA ALA A 224 -30.38 7.04 15.71
C ALA A 224 -31.32 5.84 15.85
N GLY A 225 -31.37 5.20 17.02
CA GLY A 225 -32.20 4.04 17.33
C GLY A 225 -31.75 3.35 18.60
N TYR A 226 -32.44 2.27 18.95
CA TYR A 226 -32.12 1.41 20.09
C TYR A 226 -32.14 -0.05 19.68
N ASP A 227 -31.15 -0.80 20.12
CA ASP A 227 -31.18 -2.26 20.07
C ASP A 227 -31.79 -2.79 21.35
N TYR A 228 -32.56 -3.88 21.23
CA TYR A 228 -33.16 -4.54 22.37
C TYR A 228 -32.91 -6.05 22.32
N VAL A 229 -32.82 -6.64 23.49
CA VAL A 229 -32.73 -8.08 23.65
C VAL A 229 -33.92 -8.54 24.52
N ILE A 230 -34.62 -9.55 24.05
CA ILE A 230 -35.66 -10.22 24.82
C ILE A 230 -35.04 -11.49 25.40
N SER A 231 -35.00 -11.60 26.74
CA SER A 231 -34.59 -12.82 27.43
C SER A 231 -35.79 -13.50 28.02
N THR A 232 -35.85 -14.83 27.91
CA THR A 232 -36.84 -15.67 28.57
C THR A 232 -36.35 -16.24 29.91
N ASP A 233 -35.11 -15.98 30.26
CA ASP A 233 -34.49 -16.42 31.50
C ASP A 233 -34.89 -15.47 32.64
N ARG A 234 -35.33 -16.06 33.78
CA ARG A 234 -35.67 -15.36 35.02
C ARG A 234 -34.46 -15.31 35.96
#